data_db07949c67b7528db100b20f525f1f82
#
_entry.id   db07949c67b7528db100b20f525f1f82
#
_cell.length_a   1.000
_cell.length_b   1.000
_cell.length_c   1.000
_cell.angle_alpha   90.00
_cell.angle_beta   90.00
_cell.angle_gamma   90.00
#
_symmetry.space_group_name_H-M   'P 1'
#
loop_
_entity.id
_entity.type
_entity.pdbx_description
1 polymer ?
#
loop_
_entity_poly.entity_id
_entity_poly.type
_entity_poly.pdbx_seq_one_letter_code
_entity_poly.pdbx_strand_id
1 'polypeptide(L)'
;MKPIQSHSKNSLFLMEMIFVLLFLALSSAACVRIFASAAGNHVQAVERRQIQAHTVSVSEIMEGSDGSTDSFIQYLFGGISAASSVSWYYDSDWDICEKQDASYQMLLELSSSRYEKAGMLSFYRMDADHALLHSTELRFPSIQSALKEEAS
;
A
#
# COMPACT_ATOMS: atom_id res chain seq x y z
N MET A 1 5.41 -43.56 -64.86
CA MET A 1 5.05 -43.60 -63.44
C MET A 1 5.69 -42.42 -62.70
N LYS A 2 4.92 -41.49 -62.22
CA LYS A 2 5.38 -40.29 -61.54
C LYS A 2 5.59 -40.50 -60.04
N PRO A 3 6.69 -40.13 -59.41
CA PRO A 3 6.83 -40.10 -57.97
C PRO A 3 6.34 -38.75 -57.43
N ILE A 4 5.05 -38.71 -57.07
CA ILE A 4 4.44 -37.52 -56.44
C ILE A 4 4.36 -37.77 -54.92
N GLN A 5 5.48 -37.98 -54.25
CA GLN A 5 5.41 -38.19 -52.80
C GLN A 5 6.47 -37.51 -51.92
N SER A 6 7.40 -36.75 -52.49
CA SER A 6 8.42 -36.06 -51.68
C SER A 6 8.00 -34.67 -51.18
N HIS A 7 7.09 -34.01 -51.89
CA HIS A 7 6.63 -32.66 -51.49
C HIS A 7 5.71 -32.62 -50.30
N SER A 8 4.91 -33.67 -50.08
CA SER A 8 3.94 -33.75 -48.99
C SER A 8 4.60 -33.88 -47.61
N LYS A 9 5.69 -34.62 -47.49
CA LYS A 9 6.40 -34.84 -46.21
C LYS A 9 7.15 -33.58 -45.74
N ASN A 10 7.77 -32.84 -46.65
CA ASN A 10 8.44 -31.60 -46.31
C ASN A 10 7.46 -30.50 -45.93
N SER A 11 6.29 -30.43 -46.56
CA SER A 11 5.24 -29.48 -46.21
C SER A 11 4.65 -29.73 -44.82
N LEU A 12 4.43 -30.98 -44.47
CA LEU A 12 3.94 -31.37 -43.15
C LEU A 12 4.97 -31.05 -42.07
N PHE A 13 6.25 -31.32 -42.30
CA PHE A 13 7.33 -31.01 -41.37
C PHE A 13 7.46 -29.50 -41.17
N LEU A 14 7.36 -28.69 -42.21
CA LEU A 14 7.38 -27.21 -42.10
C LEU A 14 6.18 -26.69 -41.31
N MET A 15 4.99 -27.26 -41.52
CA MET A 15 3.79 -26.90 -40.79
C MET A 15 3.92 -27.22 -39.30
N GLU A 16 4.45 -28.40 -38.99
CA GLU A 16 4.73 -28.81 -37.61
C GLU A 16 5.72 -27.87 -36.91
N MET A 17 6.80 -27.50 -37.59
CA MET A 17 7.79 -26.51 -37.06
C MET A 17 7.17 -25.15 -36.81
N ILE A 18 6.29 -24.67 -37.68
CA ILE A 18 5.56 -23.41 -37.51
C ILE A 18 4.65 -23.48 -36.28
N PHE A 19 3.93 -24.57 -36.08
CA PHE A 19 3.10 -24.75 -34.89
C PHE A 19 3.92 -24.79 -33.61
N VAL A 20 5.05 -25.49 -33.58
CA VAL A 20 5.95 -25.53 -32.40
C VAL A 20 6.47 -24.12 -32.06
N LEU A 21 6.92 -23.39 -33.06
CA LEU A 21 7.41 -22.01 -32.86
C LEU A 21 6.29 -21.07 -32.37
N LEU A 22 5.08 -21.22 -32.91
CA LEU A 22 3.92 -20.46 -32.51
C LEU A 22 3.55 -20.76 -31.03
N PHE A 23 3.51 -22.02 -30.64
CA PHE A 23 3.26 -22.43 -29.27
C PHE A 23 4.33 -21.92 -28.32
N LEU A 24 5.60 -21.98 -28.73
CA LEU A 24 6.73 -21.45 -27.94
C LEU A 24 6.60 -19.94 -27.73
N ALA A 25 6.27 -19.20 -28.77
CA ALA A 25 6.07 -17.75 -28.71
C ALA A 25 4.89 -17.37 -27.79
N LEU A 26 3.76 -18.08 -27.90
CA LEU A 26 2.59 -17.85 -27.05
C LEU A 26 2.89 -18.17 -25.59
N SER A 27 3.57 -19.28 -25.31
CA SER A 27 3.96 -19.66 -23.95
C SER A 27 4.89 -18.64 -23.32
N SER A 28 5.87 -18.15 -24.09
CA SER A 28 6.80 -17.12 -23.63
C SER A 28 6.07 -15.81 -23.29
N ALA A 29 5.15 -15.37 -24.16
CA ALA A 29 4.37 -14.16 -23.93
C ALA A 29 3.48 -14.30 -22.67
N ALA A 30 2.89 -15.45 -22.43
CA ALA A 30 2.08 -15.73 -21.24
C ALA A 30 2.94 -15.66 -19.97
N CYS A 31 4.13 -16.26 -19.97
CA CYS A 31 5.06 -16.19 -18.83
C CYS A 31 5.45 -14.75 -18.48
N VAL A 32 5.79 -13.93 -19.46
CA VAL A 32 6.14 -12.52 -19.23
C VAL A 32 4.99 -11.75 -18.59
N ARG A 33 3.75 -11.98 -19.04
CA ARG A 33 2.56 -11.35 -18.45
C ARG A 33 2.34 -11.75 -17.00
N ILE A 34 2.52 -13.04 -16.69
CA ILE A 34 2.38 -13.55 -15.31
C ILE A 34 3.44 -12.91 -14.41
N PHE A 35 4.70 -12.83 -14.83
CA PHE A 35 5.76 -12.20 -14.05
C PHE A 35 5.51 -10.70 -13.82
N ALA A 36 5.08 -9.98 -14.84
CA ALA A 36 4.75 -8.56 -14.72
C ALA A 36 3.58 -8.33 -13.74
N SER A 37 2.55 -9.15 -13.82
CA SER A 37 1.42 -9.10 -12.89
C SER A 37 1.84 -9.46 -11.45
N ALA A 38 2.67 -10.47 -11.28
CA ALA A 38 3.17 -10.88 -9.97
C ALA A 38 4.01 -9.78 -9.32
N ALA A 39 4.87 -9.09 -10.07
CA ALA A 39 5.66 -7.97 -9.57
C ALA A 39 4.77 -6.81 -9.08
N GLY A 40 3.74 -6.45 -9.85
CA GLY A 40 2.78 -5.41 -9.44
C GLY A 40 2.00 -5.78 -8.18
N ASN A 41 1.56 -7.02 -8.08
CA ASN A 41 0.85 -7.53 -6.89
C ASN A 41 1.74 -7.54 -5.64
N HIS A 42 3.04 -7.79 -5.79
CA HIS A 42 3.98 -7.77 -4.68
C HIS A 42 4.11 -6.36 -4.09
N VAL A 43 4.26 -5.33 -4.93
CA VAL A 43 4.34 -3.94 -4.47
C VAL A 43 3.07 -3.54 -3.71
N GLN A 44 1.89 -3.84 -4.26
CA GLN A 44 0.63 -3.56 -3.58
C GLN A 44 0.48 -4.33 -2.26
N ALA A 45 0.97 -5.56 -2.18
CA ALA A 45 0.92 -6.34 -0.95
C ALA A 45 1.82 -5.74 0.14
N VAL A 46 2.99 -5.26 -0.21
CA VAL A 46 3.91 -4.54 0.71
C VAL A 46 3.27 -3.25 1.18
N GLU A 47 2.73 -2.42 0.28
CA GLU A 47 2.04 -1.18 0.63
C GLU A 47 0.91 -1.43 1.65
N ARG A 48 0.03 -2.39 1.36
CA ARG A 48 -1.08 -2.74 2.27
C ARG A 48 -0.60 -3.20 3.64
N ARG A 49 0.46 -4.00 3.68
CA ARG A 49 1.04 -4.49 4.94
C ARG A 49 1.61 -3.33 5.77
N GLN A 50 2.32 -2.40 5.15
CA GLN A 50 2.88 -1.24 5.83
C GLN A 50 1.78 -0.29 6.33
N ILE A 51 0.78 -0.01 5.50
CA ILE A 51 -0.40 0.78 5.89
C ILE A 51 -1.08 0.17 7.11
N GLN A 52 -1.29 -1.15 7.13
CA GLN A 52 -1.89 -1.83 8.27
C GLN A 52 -1.01 -1.73 9.52
N ALA A 53 0.29 -1.92 9.41
CA ALA A 53 1.22 -1.81 10.54
C ALA A 53 1.19 -0.41 11.17
N HIS A 54 1.26 0.63 10.35
CA HIS A 54 1.19 2.02 10.82
C HIS A 54 -0.19 2.36 11.39
N THR A 55 -1.28 1.86 10.79
CA THR A 55 -2.63 2.04 11.31
C THR A 55 -2.78 1.47 12.71
N VAL A 56 -2.26 0.26 12.95
CA VAL A 56 -2.27 -0.37 14.28
C VAL A 56 -1.47 0.46 15.27
N SER A 57 -0.26 0.88 14.92
CA SER A 57 0.59 1.70 15.80
C SER A 57 -0.08 3.03 16.18
N VAL A 58 -0.67 3.73 15.20
CA VAL A 58 -1.40 4.98 15.47
C VAL A 58 -2.63 4.73 16.34
N SER A 59 -3.36 3.63 16.13
CA SER A 59 -4.51 3.24 16.94
C SER A 59 -4.14 2.98 18.40
N GLU A 60 -3.04 2.26 18.64
CA GLU A 60 -2.53 1.96 19.97
C GLU A 60 -2.11 3.24 20.71
N ILE A 61 -1.43 4.16 20.00
CA ILE A 61 -1.07 5.46 20.57
C ILE A 61 -2.32 6.27 20.91
N MET A 62 -3.32 6.28 20.03
CA MET A 62 -4.55 7.03 20.23
C MET A 62 -5.36 6.46 21.40
N GLU A 63 -5.39 5.15 21.58
CA GLU A 63 -6.03 4.50 22.70
C GLU A 63 -5.31 4.82 24.02
N GLY A 64 -3.97 4.68 24.06
CA GLY A 64 -3.16 4.80 25.26
C GLY A 64 -2.75 6.22 25.66
N SER A 65 -2.99 7.23 24.82
CA SER A 65 -2.58 8.63 25.06
C SER A 65 -3.77 9.58 25.24
N ASP A 66 -3.47 10.85 25.45
CA ASP A 66 -4.48 11.91 25.51
C ASP A 66 -5.04 12.31 24.12
N GLY A 67 -4.48 11.76 23.04
CA GLY A 67 -4.86 12.08 21.66
C GLY A 67 -4.34 13.45 21.19
N SER A 68 -3.34 14.01 21.86
CA SER A 68 -2.68 15.26 21.42
C SER A 68 -1.63 15.00 20.35
N THR A 69 -1.34 16.01 19.52
CA THR A 69 -0.25 15.94 18.52
C THR A 69 1.10 15.63 19.16
N ASP A 70 1.34 16.14 20.36
CA ASP A 70 2.60 15.96 21.09
C ASP A 70 2.82 14.49 21.48
N SER A 71 1.77 13.80 21.89
CA SER A 71 1.81 12.36 22.20
C SER A 71 2.21 11.55 20.98
N PHE A 72 1.68 11.84 19.81
CA PHE A 72 2.04 11.13 18.57
C PHE A 72 3.51 11.34 18.19
N ILE A 73 4.04 12.57 18.33
CA ILE A 73 5.45 12.85 18.04
C ILE A 73 6.37 12.15 19.04
N GLN A 74 5.95 12.06 20.30
CA GLN A 74 6.73 11.40 21.35
C GLN A 74 6.83 9.89 21.12
N TYR A 75 5.74 9.24 20.72
CA TYR A 75 5.68 7.78 20.56
C TYR A 75 6.00 7.30 19.15
N LEU A 76 5.79 8.14 18.12
CA LEU A 76 6.08 7.80 16.73
C LEU A 76 7.09 8.81 16.16
N PHE A 77 8.34 8.38 16.07
CA PHE A 77 9.45 9.21 15.61
C PHE A 77 9.24 9.77 14.20
N GLY A 78 9.76 10.96 13.95
CA GLY A 78 9.79 11.58 12.62
C GLY A 78 8.51 12.32 12.21
N GLY A 79 7.53 12.45 13.11
CA GLY A 79 6.32 13.19 12.84
C GLY A 79 6.55 14.71 12.83
N ILE A 80 5.91 15.41 11.90
CA ILE A 80 5.88 16.86 11.79
C ILE A 80 4.49 17.32 12.20
N SER A 81 4.40 18.06 13.32
CA SER A 81 3.11 18.59 13.79
C SER A 81 2.72 19.89 13.10
N ALA A 82 1.43 19.99 12.84
CA ALA A 82 0.74 21.23 12.54
C ALA A 82 -0.48 21.31 13.47
N ALA A 83 -1.10 22.45 13.63
CA ALA A 83 -2.13 22.76 14.63
C ALA A 83 -2.99 21.58 15.17
N SER A 84 -3.61 20.81 14.29
CA SER A 84 -4.46 19.64 14.62
C SER A 84 -4.11 18.41 13.81
N SER A 85 -2.93 18.36 13.18
CA SER A 85 -2.51 17.25 12.34
C SER A 85 -1.04 16.90 12.55
N VAL A 86 -0.69 15.66 12.27
CA VAL A 86 0.69 15.17 12.25
C VAL A 86 0.93 14.46 10.93
N SER A 87 2.07 14.75 10.31
CA SER A 87 2.48 14.15 9.05
C SER A 87 3.79 13.40 9.20
N TRP A 88 3.88 12.22 8.60
CA TRP A 88 5.09 11.43 8.46
C TRP A 88 5.38 11.20 7.00
N TYR A 89 6.65 11.20 6.63
CA TYR A 89 7.13 11.00 5.28
C TYR A 89 8.03 9.78 5.20
N TYR A 90 7.79 8.92 4.23
CA TYR A 90 8.49 7.66 4.04
C TYR A 90 9.02 7.57 2.61
N ASP A 91 10.17 6.97 2.45
CA ASP A 91 10.76 6.66 1.15
C ASP A 91 10.12 5.42 0.49
N SER A 92 10.72 4.89 -0.57
CA SER A 92 10.24 3.70 -1.28
C SER A 92 10.30 2.40 -0.45
N ASP A 93 11.16 2.37 0.56
CA ASP A 93 11.37 1.23 1.46
C ASP A 93 10.58 1.36 2.77
N TRP A 94 9.77 2.41 2.91
CA TRP A 94 8.99 2.77 4.09
C TRP A 94 9.85 3.20 5.29
N ASP A 95 11.06 3.68 5.03
CA ASP A 95 11.89 4.33 6.03
C ASP A 95 11.55 5.83 6.12
N ILE A 96 11.66 6.38 7.33
CA ILE A 96 11.38 7.81 7.58
C ILE A 96 12.40 8.66 6.84
N CYS A 97 11.92 9.63 6.07
CA CYS A 97 12.75 10.54 5.28
C CYS A 97 12.23 11.98 5.32
N GLU A 98 12.95 12.89 4.69
CA GLU A 98 12.49 14.26 4.48
C GLU A 98 11.41 14.30 3.39
N LYS A 99 10.53 15.32 3.47
CA LYS A 99 9.43 15.50 2.51
C LYS A 99 9.86 15.52 1.04
N GLN A 100 11.08 15.99 0.75
CA GLN A 100 11.60 16.11 -0.61
C GLN A 100 11.90 14.73 -1.24
N ASP A 101 12.28 13.75 -0.43
CA ASP A 101 12.68 12.41 -0.84
C ASP A 101 11.55 11.38 -0.63
N ALA A 102 10.37 11.84 -0.20
CA ALA A 102 9.28 10.98 0.18
C ALA A 102 8.56 10.35 -1.02
N SER A 103 8.36 9.05 -0.95
CA SER A 103 7.50 8.29 -1.84
C SER A 103 6.09 8.13 -1.28
N TYR A 104 5.96 8.17 0.06
CA TYR A 104 4.69 8.04 0.76
C TYR A 104 4.54 9.09 1.87
N GLN A 105 3.30 9.47 2.13
CA GLN A 105 2.93 10.34 3.24
C GLN A 105 1.83 9.68 4.06
N MET A 106 1.99 9.67 5.38
CA MET A 106 0.94 9.37 6.34
C MET A 106 0.51 10.69 6.99
N LEU A 107 -0.77 11.00 6.96
CA LEU A 107 -1.38 12.19 7.55
C LEU A 107 -2.42 11.76 8.58
N LEU A 108 -2.28 12.23 9.80
CA LEU A 108 -3.25 12.08 10.87
C LEU A 108 -3.85 13.45 11.18
N GLU A 109 -5.13 13.63 10.92
CA GLU A 109 -5.90 14.81 11.29
C GLU A 109 -6.69 14.51 12.55
N LEU A 110 -6.41 15.22 13.64
CA LEU A 110 -7.02 15.00 14.94
C LEU A 110 -8.25 15.89 15.14
N SER A 111 -9.29 15.27 15.65
CA SER A 111 -10.49 15.95 16.10
C SER A 111 -10.85 15.41 17.47
N SER A 112 -10.78 16.26 18.49
CA SER A 112 -11.13 15.87 19.86
C SER A 112 -12.41 16.57 20.30
N SER A 113 -13.29 15.79 20.93
CA SER A 113 -14.43 16.32 21.66
C SER A 113 -14.30 15.97 23.14
N ARG A 114 -15.21 16.49 23.95
CA ARG A 114 -15.20 16.25 25.41
C ARG A 114 -15.26 14.78 25.79
N TYR A 115 -15.85 13.94 24.96
CA TYR A 115 -16.14 12.53 25.26
C TYR A 115 -15.41 11.53 24.35
N GLU A 116 -14.81 12.03 23.26
CA GLU A 116 -14.28 11.17 22.21
C GLU A 116 -12.98 11.78 21.63
N LYS A 117 -12.01 10.93 21.43
CA LYS A 117 -10.81 11.21 20.63
C LYS A 117 -11.07 10.65 19.25
N ALA A 118 -11.05 11.46 18.22
CA ALA A 118 -11.24 11.02 16.86
C ALA A 118 -10.09 11.52 15.99
N GLY A 119 -9.78 10.79 14.93
CA GLY A 119 -8.80 11.19 13.95
C GLY A 119 -9.05 10.52 12.62
N MET A 120 -8.72 11.23 11.54
CA MET A 120 -8.71 10.69 10.19
C MET A 120 -7.26 10.38 9.82
N LEU A 121 -6.95 9.10 9.63
CA LEU A 121 -5.65 8.64 9.21
C LEU A 121 -5.68 8.35 7.71
N SER A 122 -4.86 9.05 6.95
CA SER A 122 -4.81 8.97 5.49
C SER A 122 -3.40 8.69 5.00
N PHE A 123 -3.29 7.82 4.00
CA PHE A 123 -2.02 7.46 3.36
C PHE A 123 -2.05 7.88 1.90
N TYR A 124 -1.02 8.59 1.47
CA TYR A 124 -0.88 9.12 0.12
C TYR A 124 0.41 8.60 -0.51
N ARG A 125 0.37 8.35 -1.81
CA ARG A 125 1.58 8.19 -2.61
C ARG A 125 2.00 9.55 -3.11
N MET A 126 3.28 9.91 -2.92
CA MET A 126 3.86 11.21 -3.27
C MET A 126 4.33 11.23 -4.73
N ASP A 127 3.54 10.66 -5.65
CA ASP A 127 3.73 10.75 -7.09
C ASP A 127 3.06 12.00 -7.67
N ALA A 128 3.11 12.16 -8.98
CA ALA A 128 2.55 13.33 -9.66
C ALA A 128 1.05 13.55 -9.40
N ASP A 129 0.30 12.50 -9.09
CA ASP A 129 -1.15 12.53 -8.88
C ASP A 129 -1.53 12.67 -7.40
N HIS A 130 -0.59 12.59 -6.46
CA HIS A 130 -0.85 12.61 -5.02
C HIS A 130 -1.98 11.64 -4.62
N ALA A 131 -1.87 10.40 -5.07
CA ALA A 131 -2.94 9.42 -4.98
C ALA A 131 -3.21 8.98 -3.54
N LEU A 132 -4.47 9.08 -3.10
CA LEU A 132 -4.92 8.51 -1.84
C LEU A 132 -4.89 6.97 -1.93
N LEU A 133 -4.08 6.33 -1.11
CA LEU A 133 -3.96 4.86 -1.04
C LEU A 133 -4.98 4.26 -0.09
N HIS A 134 -5.15 4.88 1.09
CA HIS A 134 -6.04 4.42 2.13
C HIS A 134 -6.42 5.57 3.05
N SER A 135 -7.65 5.53 3.59
CA SER A 135 -8.09 6.44 4.63
C SER A 135 -8.99 5.69 5.60
N THR A 136 -8.80 5.92 6.90
CA THR A 136 -9.59 5.31 7.95
C THR A 136 -9.84 6.30 9.08
N GLU A 137 -11.04 6.27 9.62
CA GLU A 137 -11.41 7.04 10.79
C GLU A 137 -11.15 6.22 12.05
N LEU A 138 -10.45 6.82 13.00
CA LEU A 138 -10.15 6.24 14.31
C LEU A 138 -10.98 6.99 15.36
N ARG A 139 -11.68 6.25 16.23
CA ARG A 139 -12.50 6.82 17.31
C ARG A 139 -12.28 6.04 18.60
N PHE A 140 -11.95 6.76 19.65
CA PHE A 140 -11.72 6.20 20.97
C PHE A 140 -12.38 7.07 22.05
N PRO A 141 -12.88 6.48 23.16
CA PRO A 141 -13.40 7.26 24.26
C PRO A 141 -12.31 8.13 24.88
N SER A 142 -12.66 9.35 25.29
CA SER A 142 -11.72 10.17 26.05
C SER A 142 -11.66 9.72 27.51
N ILE A 143 -10.48 9.87 28.15
CA ILE A 143 -10.27 9.47 29.56
C ILE A 143 -11.24 10.17 30.52
N GLN A 144 -11.74 11.36 30.17
CA GLN A 144 -12.74 12.07 30.98
C GLN A 144 -14.12 11.41 31.01
N SER A 145 -14.45 10.59 30.01
CA SER A 145 -15.71 9.82 30.00
C SER A 145 -15.62 8.59 30.90
N ALA A 146 -14.46 7.94 30.94
CA ALA A 146 -14.24 6.75 31.77
C ALA A 146 -14.31 7.06 33.28
N LEU A 147 -13.77 8.19 33.70
CA LEU A 147 -13.83 8.62 35.13
C LEU A 147 -15.23 8.99 35.62
N LYS A 148 -16.14 9.31 34.69
CA LYS A 148 -17.53 9.64 35.06
C LYS A 148 -18.44 8.40 35.18
N GLU A 149 -18.09 7.34 34.51
CA GLU A 149 -18.81 6.07 34.57
C GLU A 149 -18.48 5.28 35.85
N GLU A 150 -17.26 5.40 36.37
CA GLU A 150 -16.85 4.82 37.66
C GLU A 150 -17.42 5.60 38.89
N ALA A 151 -17.81 6.86 38.70
CA ALA A 151 -18.33 7.73 39.76
C ALA A 151 -19.86 7.74 39.87
N SER A 152 -20.57 6.91 39.12
CA SER A 152 -22.00 6.79 39.06
C SER A 152 -22.47 5.41 39.54
#